data_9bd6be36aa57f3f432bd151ab2b1af54
#
_entry.id   9bd6be36aa57f3f432bd151ab2b1af54
#
_cell.length_a   1.000
_cell.length_b   1.000
_cell.length_c   1.000
_cell.angle_alpha   90.00
_cell.angle_beta   90.00
_cell.angle_gamma   90.00
#
_symmetry.space_group_name_H-M   'P 1'
#
loop_
_entity.id
_entity.type
_entity.pdbx_description
1 polymer ?
#
loop_
_entity_poly.entity_id
_entity_poly.type
_entity_poly.pdbx_seq_one_letter_code
_entity_poly.pdbx_strand_id
1 'polypeptide(L)'
;MTAKTMTTREVADRLVELCRKGLILEAQQELFADDVTSYEPVNSHTPPAIGKEAVLAKGKHFASLIEERRSGSFEDPIVAGNYFSFVCKLDATLTGIGRVVWDEICVFGVKDGKVISEQFFY
;
A
#
# COMPACT_ATOMS: atom_id res chain seq x y z
N MET A 1 -5.66 12.04 -28.62
CA MET A 1 -6.17 10.73 -28.18
C MET A 1 -6.14 10.67 -26.66
N THR A 2 -7.24 10.34 -26.04
CA THR A 2 -7.32 10.25 -24.58
C THR A 2 -6.85 8.88 -24.11
N ALA A 3 -5.98 8.83 -23.12
CA ALA A 3 -5.58 7.58 -22.55
C ALA A 3 -6.77 6.90 -21.87
N LYS A 4 -6.89 5.60 -22.02
CA LYS A 4 -7.95 4.83 -21.38
C LYS A 4 -7.70 4.77 -19.88
N THR A 5 -8.73 5.09 -19.09
CA THR A 5 -8.67 4.98 -17.63
C THR A 5 -8.61 3.51 -17.24
N MET A 6 -7.71 3.18 -16.30
CA MET A 6 -7.60 1.83 -15.78
C MET A 6 -8.83 1.44 -14.98
N THR A 7 -9.21 0.17 -15.08
CA THR A 7 -10.26 -0.41 -14.22
C THR A 7 -9.71 -0.69 -12.83
N THR A 8 -10.61 -0.94 -11.87
CA THR A 8 -10.20 -1.35 -10.52
C THR A 8 -9.32 -2.60 -10.57
N ARG A 9 -9.68 -3.60 -11.39
CA ARG A 9 -8.88 -4.81 -11.57
C ARG A 9 -7.48 -4.50 -12.10
N GLU A 10 -7.38 -3.63 -13.10
CA GLU A 10 -6.09 -3.25 -13.67
C GLU A 10 -5.20 -2.54 -12.65
N VAL A 11 -5.79 -1.63 -11.85
CA VAL A 11 -5.05 -0.95 -10.77
C VAL A 11 -4.56 -1.97 -9.73
N ALA A 12 -5.43 -2.90 -9.32
CA ALA A 12 -5.09 -3.92 -8.34
C ALA A 12 -3.93 -4.80 -8.83
N ASP A 13 -4.02 -5.30 -10.06
CA ASP A 13 -3.00 -6.16 -10.63
C ASP A 13 -1.67 -5.44 -10.79
N ARG A 14 -1.69 -4.18 -11.23
CA ARG A 14 -0.49 -3.37 -11.38
C ARG A 14 0.17 -3.09 -10.04
N LEU A 15 -0.62 -2.75 -9.01
CA LEU A 15 -0.09 -2.49 -7.68
C LEU A 15 0.61 -3.72 -7.12
N VAL A 16 -0.04 -4.89 -7.17
CA VAL A 16 0.55 -6.14 -6.69
C VAL A 16 1.82 -6.50 -7.47
N GLU A 17 1.80 -6.34 -8.79
CA GLU A 17 2.98 -6.59 -9.64
C GLU A 17 4.18 -5.76 -9.18
N LEU A 18 3.98 -4.46 -8.99
CA LEU A 18 5.06 -3.55 -8.57
C LEU A 18 5.53 -3.85 -7.16
N CYS A 19 4.59 -4.12 -6.23
CA CYS A 19 4.94 -4.48 -4.85
C CYS A 19 5.78 -5.76 -4.80
N ARG A 20 5.45 -6.76 -5.61
CA ARG A 20 6.21 -8.02 -5.68
C ARG A 20 7.63 -7.82 -6.21
N LYS A 21 7.86 -6.77 -6.99
CA LYS A 21 9.18 -6.40 -7.50
C LYS A 21 9.96 -5.51 -6.52
N GLY A 22 9.39 -5.19 -5.36
CA GLY A 22 10.00 -4.27 -4.41
C GLY A 22 9.89 -2.81 -4.78
N LEU A 23 9.03 -2.48 -5.75
CA LEU A 23 8.86 -1.12 -6.28
C LEU A 23 7.64 -0.43 -5.67
N ILE A 24 7.54 -0.45 -4.34
CA ILE A 24 6.37 0.07 -3.62
C ILE A 24 6.21 1.58 -3.81
N LEU A 25 7.28 2.36 -3.69
CA LEU A 25 7.21 3.81 -3.86
C LEU A 25 6.85 4.19 -5.29
N GLU A 26 7.41 3.49 -6.27
CA GLU A 26 7.08 3.67 -7.68
C GLU A 26 5.61 3.36 -7.94
N ALA A 27 5.08 2.31 -7.31
CA ALA A 27 3.67 1.96 -7.42
C ALA A 27 2.77 3.07 -6.87
N GLN A 28 3.12 3.64 -5.72
CA GLN A 28 2.38 4.75 -5.13
C GLN A 28 2.42 5.98 -6.02
N GLN A 29 3.58 6.30 -6.59
CA GLN A 29 3.70 7.45 -7.50
C GLN A 29 2.86 7.26 -8.76
N GLU A 30 2.86 6.06 -9.34
CA GLU A 30 2.13 5.76 -10.56
C GLU A 30 0.61 5.70 -10.35
N LEU A 31 0.17 5.06 -9.26
CA LEU A 31 -1.22 4.61 -9.11
C LEU A 31 -2.05 5.43 -8.10
N PHE A 32 -1.43 6.19 -7.20
CA PHE A 32 -2.14 6.93 -6.17
C PHE A 32 -2.59 8.30 -6.67
N ALA A 33 -3.83 8.68 -6.32
CA ALA A 33 -4.35 10.02 -6.61
C ALA A 33 -3.68 11.07 -5.72
N ASP A 34 -3.69 12.33 -6.14
CA ASP A 34 -3.09 13.42 -5.38
C ASP A 34 -3.74 13.61 -4.00
N ASP A 35 -5.04 13.30 -3.88
CA ASP A 35 -5.82 13.42 -2.64
C ASP A 35 -5.96 12.10 -1.88
N VAL A 36 -5.15 11.10 -2.19
CA VAL A 36 -5.19 9.81 -1.51
C VAL A 36 -5.04 9.96 0.00
N THR A 37 -5.76 9.11 0.75
CA THR A 37 -5.63 9.03 2.20
C THR A 37 -5.19 7.63 2.61
N SER A 38 -4.43 7.55 3.71
CA SER A 38 -3.91 6.28 4.23
C SER A 38 -4.21 6.16 5.71
N TYR A 39 -4.84 5.04 6.10
CA TYR A 39 -5.30 4.81 7.47
C TYR A 39 -4.64 3.58 8.05
N GLU A 40 -4.06 3.74 9.25
CA GLU A 40 -3.61 2.63 10.08
C GLU A 40 -4.74 2.21 11.04
N PRO A 41 -4.66 1.01 11.67
CA PRO A 41 -5.67 0.60 12.66
C PRO A 41 -5.83 1.64 13.78
N VAL A 42 -7.04 1.78 14.28
CA VAL A 42 -7.36 2.73 15.34
C VAL A 42 -6.48 2.53 16.57
N ASN A 43 -6.19 1.29 16.92
CA ASN A 43 -5.38 0.95 18.09
C ASN A 43 -3.87 1.20 17.87
N SER A 44 -3.45 1.57 16.69
CA SER A 44 -2.04 1.93 16.43
C SER A 44 -1.71 3.33 16.91
N HIS A 45 -2.73 4.15 17.17
CA HIS A 45 -2.61 5.58 17.54
C HIS A 45 -1.87 6.42 16.50
N THR A 46 -1.76 5.92 15.27
CA THR A 46 -1.14 6.64 14.16
C THR A 46 -2.21 7.46 13.43
N PRO A 47 -2.02 8.78 13.31
CA PRO A 47 -2.98 9.60 12.58
C PRO A 47 -2.99 9.27 11.09
N PRO A 48 -4.10 9.52 10.38
CA PRO A 48 -4.14 9.32 8.93
C PRO A 48 -3.13 10.19 8.20
N ALA A 49 -2.54 9.64 7.14
CA ALA A 49 -1.76 10.42 6.19
C ALA A 49 -2.72 10.92 5.09
N ILE A 50 -2.73 12.22 4.86
CA ILE A 50 -3.68 12.85 3.93
C ILE A 50 -2.88 13.50 2.79
N GLY A 51 -3.19 13.09 1.56
CA GLY A 51 -2.52 13.56 0.36
C GLY A 51 -1.36 12.67 -0.05
N LYS A 52 -1.09 12.65 -1.35
CA LYS A 52 -0.07 11.76 -1.94
C LYS A 52 1.32 12.00 -1.35
N GLU A 53 1.70 13.26 -1.13
CA GLU A 53 2.99 13.60 -0.57
C GLU A 53 3.18 13.01 0.82
N ALA A 54 2.16 13.14 1.70
CA ALA A 54 2.20 12.59 3.05
C ALA A 54 2.24 11.05 3.03
N VAL A 55 1.48 10.43 2.14
CA VAL A 55 1.46 8.97 2.00
C VAL A 55 2.80 8.44 1.52
N LEU A 56 3.42 9.11 0.54
CA LEU A 56 4.77 8.75 0.07
C LEU A 56 5.82 8.91 1.17
N ALA A 57 5.74 9.99 1.94
CA ALA A 57 6.66 10.24 3.06
C ALA A 57 6.52 9.14 4.13
N LYS A 58 5.31 8.73 4.44
CA LYS A 58 5.04 7.62 5.35
C LYS A 58 5.69 6.31 4.86
N GLY A 59 5.54 6.01 3.58
CA GLY A 59 6.14 4.81 2.97
C GLY A 59 7.67 4.85 3.01
N LYS A 60 8.26 6.00 2.71
CA LYS A 60 9.71 6.20 2.75
C LYS A 60 10.24 6.04 4.18
N HIS A 61 9.54 6.61 5.15
CA HIS A 61 9.91 6.49 6.55
C HIS A 61 9.93 5.03 6.99
N PHE A 62 8.86 4.29 6.70
CA PHE A 62 8.78 2.87 7.02
C PHE A 62 9.92 2.08 6.36
N ALA A 63 10.16 2.31 5.07
CA ALA A 63 11.25 1.63 4.36
C ALA A 63 12.61 1.91 5.01
N SER A 64 12.83 3.11 5.53
CA SER A 64 14.09 3.49 6.19
C SER A 64 14.32 2.77 7.51
N LEU A 65 13.25 2.24 8.14
CA LEU A 65 13.37 1.51 9.40
C LEU A 65 13.79 0.04 9.21
N ILE A 66 13.67 -0.48 7.99
CA ILE A 66 13.98 -1.88 7.74
C ILE A 66 15.49 -2.08 7.71
N GLU A 67 16.02 -2.74 8.73
CA GLU A 67 17.44 -3.12 8.80
C GLU A 67 17.69 -4.42 8.05
N GLU A 68 16.79 -5.40 8.19
CA GLU A 68 16.91 -6.70 7.56
C GLU A 68 15.51 -7.20 7.19
N ARG A 69 15.30 -7.53 5.92
CA ARG A 69 14.09 -8.18 5.45
C ARG A 69 14.37 -9.66 5.23
N ARG A 70 13.70 -10.52 6.01
CA ARG A 70 13.88 -11.97 5.89
C ARG A 70 12.96 -12.57 4.85
N SER A 71 11.69 -12.16 4.86
CA SER A 71 10.71 -12.62 3.90
C SER A 71 9.54 -11.63 3.84
N GLY A 72 8.76 -11.76 2.80
CA GLY A 72 7.53 -10.99 2.63
C GLY A 72 6.79 -11.46 1.40
N SER A 73 5.50 -11.20 1.36
CA SER A 73 4.67 -11.58 0.23
C SER A 73 3.50 -10.62 0.07
N PHE A 74 3.01 -10.54 -1.16
CA PHE A 74 1.78 -9.85 -1.51
C PHE A 74 0.91 -10.88 -2.22
N GLU A 75 -0.23 -11.24 -1.62
CA GLU A 75 -1.10 -12.25 -2.19
C GLU A 75 -1.95 -11.67 -3.32
N ASP A 76 -2.59 -12.55 -4.10
CA ASP A 76 -3.42 -12.12 -5.22
C ASP A 76 -4.58 -11.24 -4.73
N PRO A 77 -4.89 -10.17 -5.46
CA PRO A 77 -5.94 -9.26 -5.03
C PRO A 77 -7.34 -9.85 -5.22
N ILE A 78 -8.25 -9.43 -4.34
CA ILE A 78 -9.69 -9.69 -4.43
C ILE A 78 -10.33 -8.36 -4.81
N VAL A 79 -11.12 -8.34 -5.88
CA VAL A 79 -11.72 -7.10 -6.40
C VAL A 79 -13.24 -7.19 -6.33
N ALA A 80 -13.86 -6.13 -5.81
CA ALA A 80 -15.31 -5.97 -5.78
C ALA A 80 -15.65 -4.49 -5.98
N GLY A 81 -16.37 -4.17 -7.06
CA GLY A 81 -16.76 -2.79 -7.36
C GLY A 81 -15.55 -1.88 -7.53
N ASN A 82 -15.52 -0.82 -6.73
CA ASN A 82 -14.43 0.17 -6.74
C ASN A 82 -13.37 -0.10 -5.66
N TYR A 83 -13.36 -1.31 -5.10
CA TYR A 83 -12.44 -1.68 -4.03
C TYR A 83 -11.67 -2.93 -4.38
N PHE A 84 -10.45 -3.03 -3.87
CA PHE A 84 -9.72 -4.28 -3.86
C PHE A 84 -8.95 -4.44 -2.56
N SER A 85 -8.59 -5.67 -2.24
CA SER A 85 -7.79 -5.98 -1.07
C SER A 85 -6.82 -7.10 -1.36
N PHE A 86 -5.74 -7.16 -0.59
CA PHE A 86 -4.83 -8.30 -0.57
C PHE A 86 -4.20 -8.44 0.80
N VAL A 87 -3.64 -9.60 1.06
CA VAL A 87 -2.88 -9.87 2.28
C VAL A 87 -1.40 -9.56 1.99
N CYS A 88 -0.79 -8.83 2.91
CA CYS A 88 0.64 -8.54 2.90
C CYS A 88 1.29 -9.16 4.12
N LYS A 89 2.38 -9.88 3.92
CA LYS A 89 3.16 -10.48 5.01
C LYS A 89 4.56 -9.92 5.00
N LEU A 90 5.12 -9.72 6.18
CA LEU A 90 6.48 -9.20 6.33
C LEU A 90 7.14 -9.81 7.56
N ASP A 91 8.33 -10.35 7.38
CA ASP A 91 9.24 -10.76 8.45
C ASP A 91 10.51 -9.94 8.32
N ALA A 92 10.73 -9.00 9.23
CA ALA A 92 11.83 -8.06 9.13
C ALA A 92 12.27 -7.59 10.52
N THR A 93 13.48 -7.04 10.58
CA THR A 93 13.97 -6.32 11.78
C THR A 93 13.91 -4.83 11.49
N LEU A 94 13.28 -4.09 12.39
CA LEU A 94 13.10 -2.64 12.27
C LEU A 94 13.93 -1.90 13.29
N THR A 95 14.56 -0.80 12.89
CA THR A 95 15.35 0.06 13.77
C THR A 95 14.51 0.54 14.95
N GLY A 96 15.03 0.33 16.17
CA GLY A 96 14.38 0.78 17.40
C GLY A 96 13.18 -0.04 17.85
N ILE A 97 12.78 -1.05 17.08
CA ILE A 97 11.61 -1.88 17.36
C ILE A 97 11.98 -3.35 17.53
N GLY A 98 12.90 -3.85 16.69
CA GLY A 98 13.31 -5.25 16.67
C GLY A 98 12.60 -6.04 15.57
N ARG A 99 12.62 -7.38 15.72
CA ARG A 99 12.00 -8.26 14.72
C ARG A 99 10.49 -8.20 14.80
N VAL A 100 9.86 -8.01 13.63
CA VAL A 100 8.40 -8.05 13.48
C VAL A 100 8.04 -9.13 12.48
N VAL A 101 6.90 -9.78 12.72
CA VAL A 101 6.28 -10.72 11.79
C VAL A 101 4.85 -10.24 11.62
N TRP A 102 4.58 -9.58 10.51
CA TRP A 102 3.28 -8.96 10.26
C TRP A 102 2.49 -9.73 9.22
N ASP A 103 1.20 -9.82 9.52
CA ASP A 103 0.17 -10.38 8.66
C ASP A 103 -0.91 -9.30 8.60
N GLU A 104 -1.08 -8.67 7.45
CA GLU A 104 -2.04 -7.56 7.37
C GLU A 104 -2.92 -7.66 6.14
N ILE A 105 -4.14 -7.16 6.29
CA ILE A 105 -5.06 -6.96 5.18
C ILE A 105 -4.98 -5.51 4.75
N CYS A 106 -4.74 -5.28 3.46
CA CYS A 106 -4.70 -3.96 2.87
C CYS A 106 -5.94 -3.78 2.00
N VAL A 107 -6.70 -2.71 2.25
CA VAL A 107 -7.93 -2.41 1.50
C VAL A 107 -7.76 -1.08 0.77
N PHE A 108 -8.05 -1.08 -0.53
CA PHE A 108 -7.85 0.09 -1.40
C PHE A 108 -9.15 0.49 -2.06
N GLY A 109 -9.43 1.80 -2.06
CA GLY A 109 -10.51 2.37 -2.84
C GLY A 109 -9.96 3.00 -4.12
N VAL A 110 -10.67 2.84 -5.24
CA VAL A 110 -10.25 3.31 -6.56
C VAL A 110 -11.30 4.24 -7.14
N LYS A 111 -10.84 5.33 -7.74
CA LYS A 111 -11.68 6.25 -8.48
C LYS A 111 -10.89 6.78 -9.68
N ASP A 112 -11.53 6.75 -10.86
CA ASP A 112 -10.92 7.25 -12.10
C ASP A 112 -9.53 6.65 -12.37
N GLY A 113 -9.37 5.35 -12.10
CA GLY A 113 -8.15 4.62 -12.36
C GLY A 113 -7.01 4.90 -11.39
N LYS A 114 -7.29 5.53 -10.25
CA LYS A 114 -6.30 5.84 -9.23
C LYS A 114 -6.77 5.38 -7.86
N VAL A 115 -5.82 5.01 -7.01
CA VAL A 115 -6.11 4.71 -5.60
C VAL A 115 -6.39 6.01 -4.87
N ILE A 116 -7.56 6.11 -4.24
CA ILE A 116 -7.96 7.28 -3.45
C ILE A 116 -7.90 7.04 -1.95
N SER A 117 -7.80 5.78 -1.54
CA SER A 117 -7.67 5.43 -0.11
C SER A 117 -6.96 4.11 0.03
N GLU A 118 -6.20 3.98 1.11
CA GLU A 118 -5.68 2.70 1.57
C GLU A 118 -5.91 2.59 3.08
N GLN A 119 -6.28 1.41 3.53
CA GLN A 119 -6.52 1.12 4.94
C GLN A 119 -5.92 -0.22 5.29
N PHE A 120 -5.20 -0.25 6.42
CA PHE A 120 -4.49 -1.45 6.87
C PHE A 120 -5.14 -2.02 8.12
N PHE A 121 -5.19 -3.35 8.19
CA PHE A 121 -5.75 -4.10 9.32
C PHE A 121 -4.72 -5.15 9.76
N TYR A 122 -4.19 -4.99 10.97
CA TYR A 122 -3.23 -5.92 11.56
C TYR A 122 -3.29 -5.92 13.09
#